data_2297445c6bef4b580db5463b53cfb598
#
_entry.id   2297445c6bef4b580db5463b53cfb598
#
_cell.length_a   1.000
_cell.length_b   1.000
_cell.length_c   1.000
_cell.angle_alpha   90.00
_cell.angle_beta   90.00
_cell.angle_gamma   90.00
#
_symmetry.space_group_name_H-M   'P 1'
#
loop_
_entity.id
_entity.type
_entity.pdbx_description
1 polymer ?
#
loop_
_entity_poly.entity_id
_entity_poly.type
_entity_poly.pdbx_seq_one_letter_code
_entity_poly.pdbx_strand_id
1 'polypeptide(L)'
;MKSRESQTRLKQFQVAEKTRQLNGIQMMMAEMEKMVAELEYQVASEEKKSGITDPSNFAYPTFAKAARLRAENLHGSIRELKVQLDGAELALEQAEAELSKATALEERDQSQRMGRTG
;
A
#
# COMPACT_ATOMS: atom_id res chain seq x y z
N MET A 1 16.83 -27.40 17.85
CA MET A 1 17.09 -26.89 16.48
C MET A 1 15.79 -26.89 15.68
N LYS A 2 15.49 -25.77 15.04
CA LYS A 2 14.31 -25.73 14.14
C LYS A 2 14.63 -26.52 12.87
N SER A 3 13.69 -27.38 12.46
CA SER A 3 13.82 -28.11 11.21
C SER A 3 13.72 -27.13 10.02
N ARG A 4 14.21 -27.57 8.85
CA ARG A 4 14.08 -26.78 7.61
C ARG A 4 12.61 -26.53 7.27
N GLU A 5 11.76 -27.52 7.51
CA GLU A 5 10.32 -27.39 7.31
C GLU A 5 9.71 -26.29 8.18
N SER A 6 10.10 -26.23 9.46
CA SER A 6 9.63 -25.16 10.38
C SER A 6 10.10 -23.79 9.93
N GLN A 7 11.34 -23.69 9.45
CA GLN A 7 11.89 -22.42 8.93
C GLN A 7 11.13 -21.97 7.70
N THR A 8 10.83 -22.89 6.79
CA THR A 8 10.06 -22.59 5.57
C THR A 8 8.67 -22.08 5.93
N ARG A 9 8.00 -22.74 6.89
CA ARG A 9 6.67 -22.30 7.35
C ARG A 9 6.69 -20.91 7.97
N LEU A 10 7.72 -20.62 8.77
CA LEU A 10 7.89 -19.27 9.33
C LEU A 10 8.04 -18.23 8.24
N LYS A 11 8.84 -18.51 7.21
CA LYS A 11 9.03 -17.59 6.10
C LYS A 11 7.76 -17.42 5.27
N GLN A 12 6.98 -18.47 5.09
CA GLN A 12 5.67 -18.39 4.44
C GLN A 12 4.72 -17.47 5.23
N PHE A 13 4.72 -17.60 6.56
CA PHE A 13 3.92 -16.73 7.43
C PHE A 13 4.34 -15.26 7.28
N GLN A 14 5.65 -15.00 7.24
CA GLN A 14 6.17 -13.64 7.08
C GLN A 14 5.77 -13.03 5.73
N VAL A 15 5.81 -13.81 4.66
CA VAL A 15 5.35 -13.36 3.33
C VAL A 15 3.86 -13.00 3.39
N ALA A 16 3.05 -13.84 4.01
CA ALA A 16 1.61 -13.58 4.15
C ALA A 16 1.34 -12.29 4.94
N GLU A 17 2.11 -12.06 6.02
CA GLU A 17 2.02 -10.83 6.83
C GLU A 17 2.36 -9.59 6.00
N LYS A 18 3.46 -9.63 5.26
CA LYS A 18 3.89 -8.50 4.42
C LYS A 18 2.90 -8.24 3.30
N THR A 19 2.32 -9.29 2.72
CA THR A 19 1.27 -9.17 1.70
C THR A 19 0.04 -8.46 2.27
N ARG A 20 -0.40 -8.82 3.48
CA ARG A 20 -1.54 -8.16 4.14
C ARG A 20 -1.27 -6.69 4.40
N GLN A 21 -0.07 -6.35 4.87
CA GLN A 21 0.33 -4.96 5.11
C GLN A 21 0.30 -4.15 3.83
N LEU A 22 0.85 -4.69 2.75
CA LEU A 22 0.85 -4.05 1.44
C LEU A 22 -0.58 -3.80 0.95
N ASN A 23 -1.42 -4.83 1.00
CA ASN A 23 -2.82 -4.73 0.57
C ASN A 23 -3.58 -3.69 1.39
N GLY A 24 -3.33 -3.62 2.69
CA GLY A 24 -3.96 -2.62 3.57
C GLY A 24 -3.61 -1.20 3.17
N ILE A 25 -2.35 -0.94 2.86
CA ILE A 25 -1.88 0.38 2.42
C ILE A 25 -2.53 0.74 1.07
N GLN A 26 -2.55 -0.21 0.12
CA GLN A 26 -3.17 -0.01 -1.19
C GLN A 26 -4.65 0.34 -1.07
N MET A 27 -5.36 -0.34 -0.18
CA MET A 27 -6.78 -0.06 0.06
C MET A 27 -7.00 1.34 0.64
N MET A 28 -6.15 1.75 1.59
CA MET A 28 -6.23 3.09 2.17
C MET A 28 -5.97 4.17 1.13
N MET A 29 -4.97 3.97 0.27
CA MET A 29 -4.67 4.90 -0.82
C MET A 29 -5.83 5.02 -1.80
N ALA A 30 -6.40 3.89 -2.21
CA ALA A 30 -7.54 3.88 -3.13
C ALA A 30 -8.74 4.63 -2.54
N GLU A 31 -9.01 4.44 -1.25
CA GLU A 31 -10.10 5.13 -0.54
C GLU A 31 -9.86 6.64 -0.53
N MET A 32 -8.65 7.08 -0.22
CA MET A 32 -8.32 8.51 -0.19
C MET A 32 -8.38 9.13 -1.58
N GLU A 33 -7.90 8.43 -2.61
CA GLU A 33 -7.98 8.88 -4.00
C GLU A 33 -9.42 9.07 -4.45
N LYS A 34 -10.30 8.17 -4.03
CA LYS A 34 -11.74 8.27 -4.29
C LYS A 34 -12.34 9.51 -3.61
N MET A 35 -11.95 9.76 -2.35
CA MET A 35 -12.40 10.95 -1.62
C MET A 35 -11.93 12.24 -2.29
N VAL A 36 -10.70 12.27 -2.76
CA VAL A 36 -10.16 13.42 -3.52
C VAL A 36 -10.97 13.66 -4.78
N ALA A 37 -11.26 12.60 -5.54
CA ALA A 37 -12.05 12.73 -6.77
C ALA A 37 -13.45 13.30 -6.50
N GLU A 38 -14.09 12.86 -5.43
CA GLU A 38 -15.40 13.37 -5.03
C GLU A 38 -15.34 14.86 -4.64
N LEU A 39 -14.30 15.25 -3.89
CA LEU A 39 -14.11 16.64 -3.49
C LEU A 39 -13.83 17.54 -4.69
N GLU A 40 -12.99 17.09 -5.63
CA GLU A 40 -12.69 17.83 -6.86
C GLU A 40 -13.95 18.01 -7.71
N TYR A 41 -14.78 16.99 -7.79
CA TYR A 41 -16.08 17.11 -8.48
C TYR A 41 -16.97 18.15 -7.80
N GLN A 42 -17.04 18.17 -6.47
CA GLN A 42 -17.83 19.14 -5.72
C GLN A 42 -17.31 20.56 -5.95
N VAL A 43 -15.99 20.74 -5.98
CA VAL A 43 -15.36 22.03 -6.28
C VAL A 43 -15.77 22.52 -7.68
N ALA A 44 -15.60 21.65 -8.68
CA ALA A 44 -15.94 21.98 -10.05
C ALA A 44 -17.42 22.35 -10.21
N SER A 45 -18.30 21.61 -9.52
CA SER A 45 -19.75 21.88 -9.54
C SER A 45 -20.08 23.25 -8.94
N GLU A 46 -19.49 23.59 -7.80
CA GLU A 46 -19.71 24.87 -7.14
C GLU A 46 -19.16 26.04 -7.94
N GLU A 47 -17.98 25.85 -8.54
CA GLU A 47 -17.38 26.87 -9.42
C GLU A 47 -18.25 27.12 -10.63
N LYS A 48 -18.80 26.08 -11.23
CA LYS A 48 -19.71 26.20 -12.35
C LYS A 48 -21.00 26.96 -11.98
N LYS A 49 -21.57 26.64 -10.83
CA LYS A 49 -22.82 27.30 -10.35
C LYS A 49 -22.59 28.78 -10.05
N SER A 50 -21.46 29.12 -9.45
CA SER A 50 -21.16 30.51 -9.08
C SER A 50 -20.61 31.35 -10.23
N GLY A 51 -20.00 30.68 -11.23
CA GLY A 51 -19.28 31.36 -12.29
C GLY A 51 -17.91 31.92 -11.85
N ILE A 52 -17.49 31.62 -10.62
CA ILE A 52 -16.23 32.10 -10.03
C ILE A 52 -15.30 30.93 -9.85
N THR A 53 -14.11 31.00 -10.48
CA THR A 53 -13.10 29.92 -10.44
C THR A 53 -11.84 30.30 -9.66
N ASP A 54 -11.67 31.59 -9.35
CA ASP A 54 -10.50 32.08 -8.61
C ASP A 54 -10.74 31.96 -7.09
N PRO A 55 -10.02 31.09 -6.39
CA PRO A 55 -10.19 30.94 -4.94
C PRO A 55 -9.85 32.19 -4.12
N SER A 56 -9.08 33.13 -4.68
CA SER A 56 -8.73 34.39 -4.01
C SER A 56 -9.84 35.43 -4.08
N ASN A 57 -10.82 35.22 -4.97
CA ASN A 57 -11.99 36.10 -5.06
C ASN A 57 -12.82 36.00 -3.79
N PHE A 58 -13.17 37.15 -3.19
CA PHE A 58 -13.94 37.13 -1.93
C PHE A 58 -15.32 36.49 -2.07
N ALA A 59 -15.86 36.46 -3.28
CA ALA A 59 -17.17 35.84 -3.56
C ALA A 59 -17.04 34.34 -3.94
N TYR A 60 -15.84 33.79 -3.87
CA TYR A 60 -15.64 32.36 -4.14
C TYR A 60 -16.45 31.52 -3.15
N PRO A 61 -17.16 30.45 -3.61
CA PRO A 61 -18.02 29.67 -2.73
C PRO A 61 -17.26 29.10 -1.52
N THR A 62 -17.78 29.33 -0.33
CA THR A 62 -17.17 28.84 0.93
C THR A 62 -17.05 27.33 0.95
N PHE A 63 -18.08 26.65 0.44
CA PHE A 63 -18.06 25.19 0.36
C PHE A 63 -16.94 24.68 -0.52
N ALA A 64 -16.74 25.30 -1.69
CA ALA A 64 -15.65 24.93 -2.61
C ALA A 64 -14.28 25.18 -1.98
N LYS A 65 -14.14 26.28 -1.24
CA LYS A 65 -12.91 26.62 -0.54
C LYS A 65 -12.55 25.56 0.49
N ALA A 66 -13.53 25.14 1.30
CA ALA A 66 -13.35 24.09 2.30
C ALA A 66 -13.03 22.74 1.65
N ALA A 67 -13.71 22.40 0.55
CA ALA A 67 -13.47 21.15 -0.18
C ALA A 67 -12.06 21.11 -0.78
N ARG A 68 -11.58 22.24 -1.33
CA ARG A 68 -10.21 22.33 -1.86
C ARG A 68 -9.18 22.10 -0.76
N LEU A 69 -9.36 22.71 0.41
CA LEU A 69 -8.45 22.53 1.54
C LEU A 69 -8.41 21.05 1.98
N ARG A 70 -9.59 20.43 2.05
CA ARG A 70 -9.70 19.03 2.42
C ARG A 70 -9.01 18.12 1.41
N ALA A 71 -9.18 18.40 0.12
CA ALA A 71 -8.50 17.65 -0.95
C ALA A 71 -6.97 17.79 -0.84
N GLU A 72 -6.48 18.99 -0.54
CA GLU A 72 -5.06 19.25 -0.33
C GLU A 72 -4.50 18.42 0.82
N ASN A 73 -5.23 18.37 1.94
CA ASN A 73 -4.83 17.58 3.10
C ASN A 73 -4.79 16.08 2.76
N LEU A 74 -5.77 15.60 2.00
CA LEU A 74 -5.80 14.21 1.54
C LEU A 74 -4.64 13.89 0.60
N HIS A 75 -4.28 14.81 -0.30
CA HIS A 75 -3.10 14.64 -1.16
C HIS A 75 -1.82 14.48 -0.33
N GLY A 76 -1.70 15.25 0.76
CA GLY A 76 -0.59 15.10 1.70
C GLY A 76 -0.53 13.70 2.31
N SER A 77 -1.68 13.20 2.76
CA SER A 77 -1.79 11.86 3.33
C SER A 77 -1.47 10.77 2.31
N ILE A 78 -1.90 10.95 1.06
CA ILE A 78 -1.61 10.02 -0.03
C ILE A 78 -0.09 9.97 -0.29
N ARG A 79 0.58 11.11 -0.27
CA ARG A 79 2.05 11.15 -0.43
C ARG A 79 2.76 10.38 0.69
N GLU A 80 2.28 10.49 1.92
CA GLU A 80 2.84 9.74 3.06
C GLU A 80 2.58 8.24 2.91
N LEU A 81 1.39 7.86 2.47
CA LEU A 81 1.06 6.46 2.20
C LEU A 81 1.91 5.89 1.07
N LYS A 82 2.25 6.70 0.07
CA LYS A 82 3.12 6.26 -1.04
C LYS A 82 4.50 5.85 -0.52
N VAL A 83 5.04 6.60 0.43
CA VAL A 83 6.31 6.25 1.09
C VAL A 83 6.18 4.92 1.84
N GLN A 84 5.08 4.73 2.58
CA GLN A 84 4.81 3.47 3.28
C GLN A 84 4.62 2.32 2.29
N LEU A 85 3.96 2.56 1.17
CA LEU A 85 3.75 1.57 0.11
C LEU A 85 5.08 1.08 -0.44
N ASP A 86 5.98 1.99 -0.76
CA ASP A 86 7.31 1.66 -1.30
C ASP A 86 8.09 0.81 -0.28
N GLY A 87 8.02 1.16 1.00
CA GLY A 87 8.65 0.38 2.06
C GLY A 87 8.02 -1.01 2.23
N ALA A 88 6.70 -1.10 2.11
CA ALA A 88 5.99 -2.38 2.22
C ALA A 88 6.29 -3.29 1.03
N GLU A 89 6.40 -2.74 -0.18
CA GLU A 89 6.80 -3.49 -1.37
C GLU A 89 8.20 -4.07 -1.21
N LEU A 90 9.14 -3.27 -0.71
CA LEU A 90 10.50 -3.73 -0.46
C LEU A 90 10.53 -4.82 0.61
N ALA A 91 9.78 -4.64 1.69
CA ALA A 91 9.70 -5.63 2.76
C ALA A 91 9.14 -6.97 2.27
N LEU A 92 8.11 -6.92 1.42
CA LEU A 92 7.54 -8.13 0.82
C LEU A 92 8.56 -8.82 -0.09
N GLU A 93 9.25 -8.06 -0.93
CA GLU A 93 10.29 -8.59 -1.82
C GLU A 93 11.39 -9.31 -1.02
N GLN A 94 11.83 -8.71 0.08
CA GLN A 94 12.83 -9.31 0.96
C GLN A 94 12.31 -10.59 1.61
N ALA A 95 11.06 -10.60 2.06
CA ALA A 95 10.44 -11.78 2.67
C ALA A 95 10.31 -12.92 1.65
N GLU A 96 9.95 -12.59 0.42
CA GLU A 96 9.86 -13.58 -0.68
C GLU A 96 11.23 -14.17 -1.02
N ALA A 97 12.28 -13.35 -1.02
CA ALA A 97 13.65 -13.81 -1.24
C ALA A 97 14.10 -14.77 -0.13
N GLU A 98 13.77 -14.45 1.12
CA GLU A 98 14.09 -15.32 2.26
C GLU A 98 13.33 -16.65 2.20
N LEU A 99 12.06 -16.60 1.79
CA LEU A 99 11.27 -17.82 1.60
C LEU A 99 11.87 -18.69 0.50
N SER A 100 12.26 -18.11 -0.62
CA SER A 100 12.89 -18.82 -1.73
C SER A 100 14.16 -19.55 -1.27
N LYS A 101 14.99 -18.87 -0.47
CA LYS A 101 16.19 -19.46 0.14
C LYS A 101 15.85 -20.64 1.05
N ALA A 102 14.87 -20.45 1.93
CA ALA A 102 14.47 -21.49 2.88
C ALA A 102 13.94 -22.73 2.16
N THR A 103 13.14 -22.52 1.11
CA THR A 103 12.59 -23.59 0.28
C THR A 103 13.71 -24.37 -0.42
N ALA A 104 14.68 -23.65 -0.99
CA ALA A 104 15.82 -24.28 -1.67
C ALA A 104 16.65 -25.14 -0.71
N LEU A 105 16.88 -24.65 0.52
CA LEU A 105 17.61 -25.38 1.54
C LEU A 105 16.86 -26.63 2.01
N GLU A 106 15.54 -26.54 2.16
CA GLU A 106 14.69 -27.67 2.52
C GLU A 106 14.75 -28.76 1.44
N GLU A 107 14.60 -28.37 0.18
CA GLU A 107 14.66 -29.29 -0.97
C GLU A 107 16.03 -29.97 -1.05
N ARG A 108 17.09 -29.23 -0.83
CA ARG A 108 18.46 -29.76 -0.81
C ARG A 108 18.65 -30.81 0.28
N ASP A 109 18.15 -30.50 1.51
CA ASP A 109 18.26 -31.41 2.65
C ASP A 109 17.45 -32.68 2.39
N GLN A 110 16.26 -32.59 1.80
CA GLN A 110 15.46 -33.75 1.42
C GLN A 110 16.14 -34.61 0.38
N SER A 111 16.71 -33.97 -0.63
CA SER A 111 17.48 -34.65 -1.69
C SER A 111 18.68 -35.41 -1.12
N GLN A 112 19.42 -34.81 -0.19
CA GLN A 112 20.54 -35.43 0.48
C GLN A 112 20.13 -36.64 1.31
N ARG A 113 19.00 -36.55 2.02
CA ARG A 113 18.46 -37.66 2.79
C ARG A 113 18.09 -38.83 1.88
N MET A 114 17.44 -38.58 0.76
CA MET A 114 17.07 -39.59 -0.21
C MET A 114 18.30 -40.27 -0.82
N GLY A 115 19.34 -39.49 -1.11
CA GLY A 115 20.61 -40.01 -1.62
C GLY A 115 21.35 -40.92 -0.63
N ARG A 116 21.17 -40.70 0.68
CA ARG A 116 21.81 -41.50 1.74
C ARG A 116 21.12 -42.83 1.98
N THR A 117 19.84 -42.90 1.69
CA THR A 117 19.04 -44.10 1.93
C THR A 117 18.95 -45.00 0.72
N GLY A 118 19.43 -44.53 -0.40
CA GLY A 118 19.46 -45.30 -1.67
C GLY A 118 20.74 -46.10 -1.90
#